data_98069bb25c20efdc1fb39ad84df10a24
#
_entry.id   98069bb25c20efdc1fb39ad84df10a24
#
_cell.length_a   1.000
_cell.length_b   1.000
_cell.length_c   1.000
_cell.angle_alpha   90.00
_cell.angle_beta   90.00
_cell.angle_gamma   90.00
#
_symmetry.space_group_name_H-M   'P 1'
#
loop_
_entity.id
_entity.type
_entity.pdbx_description
1 polymer ?
#
loop_
_entity_poly.entity_id
_entity_poly.type
_entity_poly.pdbx_seq_one_letter_code
_entity_poly.pdbx_strand_id
1 'polypeptide(L)'
;MELSEIKRYIERYTLKLEQLRGSLDLENKVTNIQEYEEMMAEPTFWDNQERAQSIIDQNNALKSIVNAYEALEADIEDMDATYELLQEERDEAVQEDLNETVLNFEVRLADFELQLLLDGEHDANNAILELHPGAGGTESQDWTNMLLRMYQRYCEKKGFKVEIADYQAGDEAGVKSVTIVIKGHNAYGFLKAEKGVHRLVRISPFDSSGRRHTSFASCDVIPEFNNEKIEIEINPDDITVDTFRASGAGGQHINKTESAIRITHHPTGIVVNNQNERSQIKNREAAMKMLKAKLYQLEIEQKEKELAEIRGEQKDIGWGSQIRSYVFHPYSMVKDHRTNEETGNVNAVMDGEIEPFIEAYLRSLMK
;
A
#
# COMPACT_ATOMS: atom_id res chain seq x y z
N MET A 1 5.11 -1.10 -35.34
CA MET A 1 4.88 -2.56 -35.33
C MET A 1 4.34 -3.02 -36.67
N GLU A 2 4.62 -4.25 -37.06
CA GLU A 2 4.00 -4.88 -38.24
C GLU A 2 2.53 -5.22 -37.92
N LEU A 3 1.67 -5.17 -38.95
CA LEU A 3 0.23 -5.48 -38.79
C LEU A 3 -0.04 -6.85 -38.17
N SER A 4 0.80 -7.86 -38.47
CA SER A 4 0.71 -9.18 -37.87
C SER A 4 1.05 -9.21 -36.37
N GLU A 5 1.87 -8.27 -35.90
CA GLU A 5 2.18 -8.11 -34.46
C GLU A 5 1.02 -7.45 -33.75
N ILE A 6 0.43 -6.41 -34.35
CA ILE A 6 -0.74 -5.71 -33.81
C ILE A 6 -1.88 -6.70 -33.56
N LYS A 7 -2.18 -7.58 -34.54
CA LYS A 7 -3.24 -8.59 -34.41
C LYS A 7 -3.00 -9.51 -33.20
N ARG A 8 -1.75 -9.97 -33.01
CA ARG A 8 -1.40 -10.81 -31.84
C ARG A 8 -1.57 -10.07 -30.51
N TYR A 9 -1.31 -8.76 -30.49
CA TYR A 9 -1.55 -7.94 -29.28
C TYR A 9 -3.05 -7.84 -29.00
N ILE A 10 -3.87 -7.52 -30.00
CA ILE A 10 -5.33 -7.42 -29.86
C ILE A 10 -5.92 -8.75 -29.37
N GLU A 11 -5.57 -9.88 -30.01
CA GLU A 11 -6.03 -11.21 -29.59
C GLU A 11 -5.62 -11.54 -28.15
N ARG A 12 -4.38 -11.21 -27.75
CA ARG A 12 -3.89 -11.39 -26.37
C ARG A 12 -4.70 -10.56 -25.39
N TYR A 13 -5.00 -9.31 -25.72
CA TYR A 13 -5.76 -8.42 -24.84
C TYR A 13 -7.22 -8.85 -24.72
N THR A 14 -7.85 -9.27 -25.82
CA THR A 14 -9.21 -9.82 -25.81
C THR A 14 -9.30 -11.02 -24.86
N LEU A 15 -8.39 -11.98 -25.01
CA LEU A 15 -8.37 -13.17 -24.16
C LEU A 15 -8.16 -12.83 -22.68
N LYS A 16 -7.31 -11.84 -22.41
CA LYS A 16 -7.03 -11.37 -21.06
C LYS A 16 -8.24 -10.66 -20.45
N LEU A 17 -8.92 -9.83 -21.21
CA LEU A 17 -10.13 -9.12 -20.78
C LEU A 17 -11.29 -10.10 -20.53
N GLU A 18 -11.45 -11.15 -21.36
CA GLU A 18 -12.42 -12.23 -21.12
C GLU A 18 -12.14 -13.01 -19.82
N GLN A 19 -10.87 -13.29 -19.53
CA GLN A 19 -10.48 -13.93 -18.26
C GLN A 19 -10.84 -13.05 -17.05
N LEU A 20 -10.59 -11.74 -17.15
CA LEU A 20 -10.99 -10.79 -16.11
C LEU A 20 -12.50 -10.71 -15.94
N ARG A 21 -13.27 -10.75 -17.03
CA ARG A 21 -14.75 -10.79 -16.98
C ARG A 21 -15.27 -11.97 -16.13
N GLY A 22 -14.68 -13.15 -16.31
CA GLY A 22 -15.05 -14.35 -15.57
C GLY A 22 -14.79 -14.24 -14.06
N SER A 23 -13.73 -13.52 -13.67
CA SER A 23 -13.37 -13.33 -12.25
C SER A 23 -14.12 -12.18 -11.59
N LEU A 24 -14.59 -11.19 -12.37
CA LEU A 24 -15.19 -9.94 -11.87
C LEU A 24 -16.66 -10.05 -11.48
N ASP A 25 -17.35 -11.11 -11.92
CA ASP A 25 -18.81 -11.24 -11.71
C ASP A 25 -19.60 -9.97 -12.10
N LEU A 26 -19.31 -9.47 -13.30
CA LEU A 26 -19.85 -8.19 -13.79
C LEU A 26 -21.36 -8.15 -13.79
N GLU A 27 -22.04 -9.27 -14.07
CA GLU A 27 -23.51 -9.35 -14.11
C GLU A 27 -24.12 -9.00 -12.75
N ASN A 28 -23.55 -9.54 -11.67
CA ASN A 28 -24.01 -9.20 -10.32
C ASN A 28 -23.66 -7.75 -9.94
N LYS A 29 -22.50 -7.23 -10.39
CA LYS A 29 -22.14 -5.83 -10.13
C LYS A 29 -23.11 -4.86 -10.82
N VAL A 30 -23.49 -5.13 -12.06
CA VAL A 30 -24.49 -4.33 -12.80
C VAL A 30 -25.87 -4.40 -12.12
N THR A 31 -26.27 -5.59 -11.65
CA THR A 31 -27.53 -5.76 -10.90
C THR A 31 -27.53 -4.95 -9.60
N ASN A 32 -26.43 -5.01 -8.84
CA ASN A 32 -26.29 -4.24 -7.60
C ASN A 32 -26.31 -2.72 -7.85
N ILE A 33 -25.70 -2.26 -8.95
CA ILE A 33 -25.76 -0.84 -9.36
C ILE A 33 -27.21 -0.42 -9.56
N GLN A 34 -28.00 -1.23 -10.29
CA GLN A 34 -29.42 -0.95 -10.52
C GLN A 34 -30.21 -0.88 -9.22
N GLU A 35 -30.00 -1.85 -8.31
CA GLU A 35 -30.63 -1.85 -6.99
C GLU A 35 -30.28 -0.60 -6.16
N TYR A 36 -28.99 -0.19 -6.17
CA TYR A 36 -28.58 1.03 -5.47
C TYR A 36 -29.16 2.29 -6.10
N GLU A 37 -29.27 2.36 -7.42
CA GLU A 37 -29.93 3.48 -8.11
C GLU A 37 -31.42 3.55 -7.80
N GLU A 38 -32.10 2.42 -7.72
CA GLU A 38 -33.51 2.36 -7.29
C GLU A 38 -33.65 2.84 -5.84
N MET A 39 -32.79 2.38 -4.91
CA MET A 39 -32.78 2.87 -3.53
C MET A 39 -32.52 4.38 -3.44
N MET A 40 -31.60 4.93 -4.25
CA MET A 40 -31.30 6.36 -4.29
C MET A 40 -32.46 7.21 -4.84
N ALA A 41 -33.35 6.61 -5.62
CA ALA A 41 -34.55 7.28 -6.15
C ALA A 41 -35.70 7.34 -5.15
N GLU A 42 -35.65 6.59 -4.03
CA GLU A 42 -36.67 6.60 -3.01
C GLU A 42 -36.71 7.94 -2.25
N PRO A 43 -37.91 8.52 -1.98
CA PRO A 43 -38.01 9.79 -1.24
C PRO A 43 -37.42 9.75 0.18
N THR A 44 -37.37 8.56 0.80
CA THR A 44 -36.87 8.34 2.16
C THR A 44 -35.36 8.07 2.22
N PHE A 45 -34.68 8.03 1.07
CA PHE A 45 -33.25 7.73 0.99
C PHE A 45 -32.39 8.64 1.84
N TRP A 46 -32.74 9.93 1.88
CA TRP A 46 -31.97 10.98 2.56
C TRP A 46 -32.30 11.11 4.05
N ASP A 47 -33.28 10.35 4.57
CA ASP A 47 -33.63 10.41 5.98
C ASP A 47 -32.52 9.92 6.92
N ASN A 48 -31.62 9.06 6.41
CA ASN A 48 -30.42 8.62 7.12
C ASN A 48 -29.18 8.91 6.28
N GLN A 49 -28.48 9.99 6.64
CA GLN A 49 -27.34 10.51 5.89
C GLN A 49 -26.13 9.53 5.84
N GLU A 50 -25.87 8.80 6.92
CA GLU A 50 -24.75 7.84 6.97
C GLU A 50 -25.02 6.64 6.04
N ARG A 51 -26.24 6.10 6.08
CA ARG A 51 -26.65 5.02 5.18
C ARG A 51 -26.64 5.47 3.72
N ALA A 52 -27.13 6.66 3.44
CA ALA A 52 -27.14 7.25 2.10
C ALA A 52 -25.72 7.38 1.56
N GLN A 53 -24.78 7.93 2.35
CA GLN A 53 -23.38 8.06 1.94
C GLN A 53 -22.74 6.70 1.67
N SER A 54 -22.97 5.70 2.53
CA SER A 54 -22.43 4.35 2.34
C SER A 54 -22.93 3.71 1.03
N ILE A 55 -24.21 3.85 0.70
CA ILE A 55 -24.80 3.32 -0.54
C ILE A 55 -24.21 4.04 -1.76
N ILE A 56 -24.07 5.37 -1.69
CA ILE A 56 -23.44 6.17 -2.76
C ILE A 56 -22.00 5.73 -3.01
N ASP A 57 -21.22 5.55 -1.94
CA ASP A 57 -19.80 5.14 -2.04
C ASP A 57 -19.69 3.73 -2.65
N GLN A 58 -20.54 2.79 -2.26
CA GLN A 58 -20.59 1.45 -2.82
C GLN A 58 -21.01 1.48 -4.31
N ASN A 59 -22.03 2.25 -4.64
CA ASN A 59 -22.47 2.40 -6.03
C ASN A 59 -21.38 3.00 -6.93
N ASN A 60 -20.69 4.04 -6.45
CA ASN A 60 -19.61 4.67 -7.18
C ASN A 60 -18.42 3.72 -7.39
N ALA A 61 -18.08 2.91 -6.38
CA ALA A 61 -17.03 1.91 -6.49
C ALA A 61 -17.36 0.86 -7.56
N LEU A 62 -18.59 0.31 -7.55
CA LEU A 62 -19.03 -0.66 -8.55
C LEU A 62 -19.07 -0.05 -9.96
N LYS A 63 -19.61 1.17 -10.10
CA LYS A 63 -19.62 1.89 -11.37
C LYS A 63 -18.23 2.14 -11.92
N SER A 64 -17.27 2.49 -11.07
CA SER A 64 -15.89 2.70 -11.50
C SER A 64 -15.30 1.45 -12.14
N ILE A 65 -15.55 0.27 -11.57
CA ILE A 65 -15.07 -1.01 -12.11
C ILE A 65 -15.77 -1.35 -13.43
N VAL A 66 -17.11 -1.26 -13.46
CA VAL A 66 -17.89 -1.60 -14.66
C VAL A 66 -17.55 -0.67 -15.81
N ASN A 67 -17.53 0.65 -15.60
CA ASN A 67 -17.20 1.63 -16.61
C ASN A 67 -15.77 1.47 -17.14
N ALA A 68 -14.81 1.15 -16.26
CA ALA A 68 -13.43 0.91 -16.67
C ALA A 68 -13.32 -0.35 -17.54
N TYR A 69 -14.05 -1.41 -17.20
CA TYR A 69 -14.11 -2.62 -18.01
C TYR A 69 -14.74 -2.35 -19.40
N GLU A 70 -15.91 -1.70 -19.44
CA GLU A 70 -16.61 -1.36 -20.69
C GLU A 70 -15.76 -0.45 -21.59
N ALA A 71 -15.01 0.49 -21.01
CA ALA A 71 -14.10 1.34 -21.76
C ALA A 71 -12.95 0.54 -22.39
N LEU A 72 -12.42 -0.47 -21.69
CA LEU A 72 -11.39 -1.36 -22.24
C LEU A 72 -11.95 -2.28 -23.32
N GLU A 73 -13.19 -2.75 -23.18
CA GLU A 73 -13.88 -3.56 -24.18
C GLU A 73 -14.10 -2.76 -25.47
N ALA A 74 -14.60 -1.51 -25.35
CA ALA A 74 -14.78 -0.61 -26.48
C ALA A 74 -13.45 -0.28 -27.20
N ASP A 75 -12.36 -0.05 -26.46
CA ASP A 75 -11.05 0.19 -27.05
C ASP A 75 -10.55 -1.02 -27.88
N ILE A 76 -10.81 -2.26 -27.42
CA ILE A 76 -10.45 -3.48 -28.18
C ILE A 76 -11.26 -3.55 -29.47
N GLU A 77 -12.57 -3.27 -29.41
CA GLU A 77 -13.44 -3.26 -30.60
C GLU A 77 -12.97 -2.20 -31.62
N ASP A 78 -12.60 -1.00 -31.15
CA ASP A 78 -12.09 0.07 -32.00
C ASP A 78 -10.73 -0.28 -32.65
N MET A 79 -9.83 -0.92 -31.86
CA MET A 79 -8.54 -1.40 -32.39
C MET A 79 -8.73 -2.50 -33.42
N ASP A 80 -9.66 -3.44 -33.23
CA ASP A 80 -9.92 -4.52 -34.18
C ASP A 80 -10.56 -3.98 -35.47
N ALA A 81 -11.52 -3.06 -35.36
CA ALA A 81 -12.11 -2.38 -36.51
C ALA A 81 -11.07 -1.58 -37.31
N THR A 82 -10.18 -0.85 -36.64
CA THR A 82 -9.09 -0.10 -37.29
C THR A 82 -8.09 -1.05 -37.96
N TYR A 83 -7.81 -2.19 -37.35
CA TYR A 83 -6.96 -3.22 -37.93
C TYR A 83 -7.58 -3.80 -39.23
N GLU A 84 -8.89 -4.09 -39.26
CA GLU A 84 -9.60 -4.57 -40.44
C GLU A 84 -9.54 -3.55 -41.58
N LEU A 85 -9.76 -2.25 -41.30
CA LEU A 85 -9.63 -1.19 -42.28
C LEU A 85 -8.21 -1.13 -42.90
N LEU A 86 -7.16 -1.29 -42.08
CA LEU A 86 -5.78 -1.30 -42.55
C LEU A 86 -5.41 -2.53 -43.40
N GLN A 87 -6.18 -3.64 -43.26
CA GLN A 87 -6.03 -4.78 -44.16
C GLN A 87 -6.60 -4.51 -45.56
N GLU A 88 -7.68 -3.72 -45.65
CA GLU A 88 -8.28 -3.36 -46.92
C GLU A 88 -7.48 -2.25 -47.63
N GLU A 89 -7.11 -1.22 -46.91
CA GLU A 89 -6.35 -0.08 -47.42
C GLU A 89 -5.24 0.31 -46.46
N ARG A 90 -3.98 0.19 -46.88
CA ARG A 90 -2.82 0.55 -46.09
C ARG A 90 -2.65 2.05 -46.01
N ASP A 91 -2.72 2.59 -44.78
CA ASP A 91 -2.40 3.96 -44.43
C ASP A 91 -1.35 3.98 -43.29
N GLU A 92 -0.16 4.54 -43.57
CA GLU A 92 0.95 4.56 -42.61
C GLU A 92 0.62 5.42 -41.40
N ALA A 93 -0.13 6.51 -41.56
CA ALA A 93 -0.48 7.39 -40.44
C ALA A 93 -1.48 6.71 -39.51
N VAL A 94 -2.50 6.03 -40.04
CA VAL A 94 -3.46 5.25 -39.27
C VAL A 94 -2.79 4.06 -38.59
N GLN A 95 -1.81 3.43 -39.22
CA GLN A 95 -1.03 2.35 -38.59
C GLN A 95 -0.17 2.85 -37.44
N GLU A 96 0.40 4.05 -37.53
CA GLU A 96 1.20 4.64 -36.45
C GLU A 96 0.32 5.00 -35.26
N ASP A 97 -0.86 5.55 -35.50
CA ASP A 97 -1.86 5.85 -34.46
C ASP A 97 -2.37 4.57 -33.79
N LEU A 98 -2.66 3.52 -34.53
CA LEU A 98 -3.02 2.22 -33.94
C LEU A 98 -1.89 1.61 -33.11
N ASN A 99 -0.63 1.76 -33.51
CA ASN A 99 0.51 1.33 -32.72
C ASN A 99 0.58 2.03 -31.36
N GLU A 100 0.35 3.34 -31.34
CA GLU A 100 0.34 4.12 -30.10
C GLU A 100 -0.85 3.71 -29.22
N THR A 101 -2.02 3.50 -29.80
CA THR A 101 -3.23 3.02 -29.10
C THR A 101 -3.00 1.66 -28.45
N VAL A 102 -2.37 0.71 -29.14
CA VAL A 102 -2.06 -0.64 -28.62
C VAL A 102 -1.11 -0.55 -27.42
N LEU A 103 -0.08 0.32 -27.48
CA LEU A 103 0.86 0.49 -26.36
C LEU A 103 0.19 1.16 -25.15
N ASN A 104 -0.64 2.17 -25.39
CA ASN A 104 -1.39 2.85 -24.33
C ASN A 104 -2.43 1.92 -23.69
N PHE A 105 -3.04 1.05 -24.48
CA PHE A 105 -3.98 0.06 -23.98
C PHE A 105 -3.31 -0.94 -23.02
N GLU A 106 -2.09 -1.38 -23.30
CA GLU A 106 -1.36 -2.28 -22.40
C GLU A 106 -1.18 -1.68 -21.00
N VAL A 107 -0.85 -0.39 -20.92
CA VAL A 107 -0.73 0.34 -19.65
C VAL A 107 -2.07 0.42 -18.94
N ARG A 108 -3.14 0.80 -19.64
CA ARG A 108 -4.49 0.91 -19.07
C ARG A 108 -5.03 -0.42 -18.56
N LEU A 109 -4.77 -1.50 -19.31
CA LEU A 109 -5.17 -2.85 -18.88
C LEU A 109 -4.40 -3.29 -17.64
N ALA A 110 -3.11 -2.99 -17.56
CA ALA A 110 -2.30 -3.28 -16.37
C ALA A 110 -2.78 -2.49 -15.14
N ASP A 111 -3.10 -1.20 -15.32
CA ASP A 111 -3.66 -0.36 -14.26
C ASP A 111 -5.02 -0.88 -13.78
N PHE A 112 -5.86 -1.33 -14.70
CA PHE A 112 -7.16 -1.92 -14.37
C PHE A 112 -6.99 -3.23 -13.58
N GLU A 113 -6.11 -4.13 -14.02
CA GLU A 113 -5.78 -5.35 -13.26
C GLU A 113 -5.31 -5.01 -11.84
N LEU A 114 -4.48 -4.00 -11.71
CA LEU A 114 -3.98 -3.56 -10.42
C LEU A 114 -5.09 -3.02 -9.51
N GLN A 115 -6.06 -2.26 -10.07
CA GLN A 115 -7.24 -1.82 -9.32
C GLN A 115 -8.07 -2.98 -8.80
N LEU A 116 -8.19 -4.07 -9.59
CA LEU A 116 -8.92 -5.27 -9.16
C LEU A 116 -8.22 -6.03 -8.02
N LEU A 117 -6.89 -5.93 -7.94
CA LEU A 117 -6.09 -6.50 -6.85
C LEU A 117 -6.30 -5.78 -5.51
N LEU A 118 -6.86 -4.57 -5.55
CA LEU A 118 -7.06 -3.68 -4.43
C LEU A 118 -8.54 -3.60 -4.01
N ASP A 119 -9.21 -4.75 -3.98
CA ASP A 119 -10.64 -4.89 -3.61
C ASP A 119 -10.85 -5.26 -2.11
N GLY A 120 -9.82 -5.18 -1.30
CA GLY A 120 -9.91 -5.40 0.15
C GLY A 120 -10.66 -4.25 0.84
N GLU A 121 -11.43 -4.56 1.89
CA GLU A 121 -12.27 -3.62 2.66
C GLU A 121 -11.57 -2.30 3.03
N HIS A 122 -10.24 -2.35 3.24
CA HIS A 122 -9.45 -1.20 3.67
C HIS A 122 -8.42 -0.75 2.63
N ASP A 123 -8.39 -1.38 1.46
CA ASP A 123 -7.36 -1.10 0.45
C ASP A 123 -7.39 0.35 -0.05
N ALA A 124 -8.57 0.97 -0.10
CA ALA A 124 -8.74 2.36 -0.49
C ALA A 124 -8.22 3.39 0.55
N ASN A 125 -7.89 2.94 1.76
CA ASN A 125 -7.51 3.83 2.84
C ASN A 125 -6.08 4.37 2.68
N ASN A 126 -5.80 5.47 3.39
CA ASN A 126 -4.44 5.89 3.67
C ASN A 126 -3.71 4.83 4.49
N ALA A 127 -2.38 4.86 4.48
CA ALA A 127 -1.55 3.93 5.23
C ALA A 127 -0.81 4.61 6.37
N ILE A 128 -0.63 3.90 7.46
CA ILE A 128 0.33 4.22 8.52
C ILE A 128 1.44 3.16 8.43
N LEU A 129 2.68 3.60 8.18
CA LEU A 129 3.83 2.72 8.03
C LEU A 129 4.83 2.99 9.16
N GLU A 130 5.21 1.93 9.87
CA GLU A 130 6.17 1.97 10.96
C GLU A 130 7.40 1.13 10.63
N LEU A 131 8.59 1.71 10.87
CA LEU A 131 9.86 1.03 10.67
C LEU A 131 10.62 0.95 11.99
N HIS A 132 11.12 -0.24 12.27
CA HIS A 132 11.95 -0.50 13.45
C HIS A 132 13.20 -1.28 13.07
N PRO A 133 14.39 -0.90 13.58
CA PRO A 133 15.59 -1.67 13.39
C PRO A 133 15.50 -3.01 14.15
N GLY A 134 15.95 -4.06 13.48
CA GLY A 134 16.13 -5.37 14.12
C GLY A 134 17.50 -5.50 14.78
N ALA A 135 17.95 -6.75 14.96
CA ALA A 135 19.29 -7.02 15.45
C ALA A 135 20.36 -6.47 14.49
N GLY A 136 21.36 -5.76 15.01
CA GLY A 136 22.48 -5.22 14.21
C GLY A 136 23.02 -3.86 14.68
N GLY A 137 22.50 -3.30 15.77
CA GLY A 137 23.01 -2.04 16.34
C GLY A 137 22.91 -0.86 15.36
N THR A 138 23.95 -0.04 15.24
CA THR A 138 24.01 1.13 14.36
C THR A 138 23.74 0.77 12.90
N GLU A 139 24.19 -0.40 12.42
CA GLU A 139 23.97 -0.85 11.03
C GLU A 139 22.48 -1.07 10.74
N SER A 140 21.70 -1.64 11.68
CA SER A 140 20.26 -1.84 11.51
C SER A 140 19.48 -0.52 11.58
N GLN A 141 19.95 0.45 12.36
CA GLN A 141 19.38 1.80 12.42
C GLN A 141 19.60 2.55 11.10
N ASP A 142 20.77 2.41 10.49
CA ASP A 142 21.07 2.97 9.17
C ASP A 142 20.22 2.29 8.08
N TRP A 143 20.10 0.96 8.15
CA TRP A 143 19.21 0.21 7.26
C TRP A 143 17.76 0.69 7.33
N THR A 144 17.24 0.93 8.52
CA THR A 144 15.90 1.49 8.73
C THR A 144 15.73 2.86 8.06
N ASN A 145 16.77 3.70 8.15
CA ASN A 145 16.78 5.01 7.47
C ASN A 145 16.83 4.87 5.93
N MET A 146 17.56 3.89 5.41
CA MET A 146 17.58 3.58 3.97
C MET A 146 16.19 3.14 3.48
N LEU A 147 15.48 2.28 4.24
CA LEU A 147 14.11 1.87 3.94
C LEU A 147 13.14 3.05 3.98
N LEU A 148 13.25 3.93 4.98
CA LEU A 148 12.44 5.15 5.06
C LEU A 148 12.60 5.97 3.78
N ARG A 149 13.82 6.21 3.34
CA ARG A 149 14.09 6.94 2.08
C ARG A 149 13.49 6.23 0.87
N MET A 150 13.62 4.92 0.79
CA MET A 150 13.06 4.10 -0.30
C MET A 150 11.53 4.28 -0.38
N TYR A 151 10.82 4.18 0.76
CA TYR A 151 9.37 4.38 0.79
C TYR A 151 8.96 5.82 0.50
N GLN A 152 9.69 6.81 0.99
CA GLN A 152 9.43 8.21 0.63
C GLN A 152 9.54 8.44 -0.89
N ARG A 153 10.59 7.89 -1.53
CA ARG A 153 10.78 7.96 -2.98
C ARG A 153 9.68 7.24 -3.77
N TYR A 154 9.25 6.08 -3.29
CA TYR A 154 8.12 5.36 -3.87
C TYR A 154 6.84 6.19 -3.80
N CYS A 155 6.53 6.73 -2.63
CA CYS A 155 5.35 7.57 -2.41
C CYS A 155 5.37 8.84 -3.29
N GLU A 156 6.53 9.47 -3.45
CA GLU A 156 6.71 10.63 -4.34
C GLU A 156 6.40 10.25 -5.80
N LYS A 157 6.91 9.12 -6.29
CA LYS A 157 6.63 8.62 -7.65
C LYS A 157 5.14 8.30 -7.86
N LYS A 158 4.46 7.78 -6.83
CA LYS A 158 3.01 7.48 -6.87
C LYS A 158 2.12 8.71 -6.63
N GLY A 159 2.69 9.86 -6.32
CA GLY A 159 1.92 11.06 -5.97
C GLY A 159 1.27 11.00 -4.60
N PHE A 160 1.71 10.10 -3.73
CA PHE A 160 1.24 10.04 -2.34
C PHE A 160 1.89 11.10 -1.49
N LYS A 161 1.11 11.69 -0.58
CA LYS A 161 1.63 12.65 0.39
C LYS A 161 2.12 11.91 1.64
N VAL A 162 3.37 12.17 2.04
CA VAL A 162 3.98 11.56 3.23
C VAL A 162 4.09 12.58 4.34
N GLU A 163 3.62 12.23 5.52
CA GLU A 163 3.74 13.03 6.75
C GLU A 163 4.44 12.18 7.82
N ILE A 164 5.52 12.71 8.39
CA ILE A 164 6.23 12.03 9.49
C ILE A 164 5.47 12.34 10.78
N ALA A 165 4.89 11.30 11.39
CA ALA A 165 4.13 11.41 12.63
C ALA A 165 5.03 11.30 13.85
N ASP A 166 6.01 10.39 13.83
CA ASP A 166 7.03 10.24 14.87
C ASP A 166 8.37 9.87 14.22
N TYR A 167 9.46 10.38 14.82
CA TYR A 167 10.81 10.09 14.35
C TYR A 167 11.78 10.12 15.52
N GLN A 168 12.42 8.98 15.76
CA GLN A 168 13.46 8.84 16.78
C GLN A 168 14.80 8.56 16.11
N ALA A 169 15.70 9.52 16.15
CA ALA A 169 17.03 9.38 15.59
C ALA A 169 17.84 8.28 16.35
N GLY A 170 18.71 7.60 15.63
CA GLY A 170 19.71 6.73 16.23
C GLY A 170 20.76 7.50 17.04
N ASP A 171 21.43 6.83 17.96
CA ASP A 171 22.43 7.50 18.82
C ASP A 171 23.67 7.94 18.03
N GLU A 172 24.10 7.16 17.07
CA GLU A 172 25.29 7.42 16.23
C GLU A 172 24.89 7.68 14.77
N ALA A 173 23.95 6.92 14.23
CA ALA A 173 23.46 7.04 12.87
C ALA A 173 22.08 6.39 12.71
N GLY A 174 21.35 6.75 11.65
CA GLY A 174 20.11 6.12 11.27
C GLY A 174 18.92 6.45 12.18
N VAL A 175 17.99 5.53 12.29
CA VAL A 175 16.69 5.71 12.95
C VAL A 175 16.41 4.57 13.92
N LYS A 176 15.99 4.88 15.15
CA LYS A 176 15.52 3.91 16.14
C LYS A 176 14.06 3.51 15.94
N SER A 177 13.26 4.44 15.45
CA SER A 177 11.85 4.22 15.16
C SER A 177 11.35 5.37 14.30
N VAL A 178 10.53 5.08 13.32
CA VAL A 178 9.84 6.11 12.54
C VAL A 178 8.44 5.63 12.19
N THR A 179 7.48 6.54 12.33
CA THR A 179 6.09 6.36 11.91
C THR A 179 5.75 7.42 10.88
N ILE A 180 5.33 6.99 9.72
CA ILE A 180 4.87 7.89 8.64
C ILE A 180 3.41 7.61 8.31
N VAL A 181 2.66 8.67 8.02
CA VAL A 181 1.29 8.60 7.49
C VAL A 181 1.36 8.91 6.01
N ILE A 182 0.86 7.98 5.20
CA ILE A 182 0.90 8.07 3.74
C ILE A 182 -0.53 8.26 3.25
N LYS A 183 -0.79 9.42 2.67
CA LYS A 183 -2.11 9.83 2.20
C LYS A 183 -2.18 9.70 0.68
N GLY A 184 -3.13 8.94 0.21
CA GLY A 184 -3.40 8.74 -1.21
C GLY A 184 -4.40 7.62 -1.42
N HIS A 185 -5.04 7.63 -2.58
CA HIS A 185 -5.97 6.57 -2.94
C HIS A 185 -5.26 5.22 -3.04
N ASN A 186 -5.77 4.21 -2.36
CA ASN A 186 -5.19 2.87 -2.27
C ASN A 186 -3.79 2.80 -1.64
N ALA A 187 -3.36 3.80 -0.86
CA ALA A 187 -2.04 3.79 -0.25
C ALA A 187 -1.82 2.55 0.63
N TYR A 188 -2.82 2.17 1.45
CA TYR A 188 -2.75 0.95 2.24
C TYR A 188 -2.75 -0.31 1.36
N GLY A 189 -3.62 -0.36 0.35
CA GLY A 189 -3.74 -1.49 -0.56
C GLY A 189 -2.41 -1.87 -1.22
N PHE A 190 -1.62 -0.89 -1.64
CA PHE A 190 -0.27 -1.12 -2.17
C PHE A 190 0.72 -1.50 -1.07
N LEU A 191 0.78 -0.71 -0.01
CA LEU A 191 1.84 -0.81 0.99
C LEU A 191 1.65 -1.99 1.96
N LYS A 192 0.46 -2.57 2.09
CA LYS A 192 0.25 -3.82 2.85
C LYS A 192 1.17 -4.95 2.38
N ALA A 193 1.57 -4.93 1.11
CA ALA A 193 2.53 -5.87 0.53
C ALA A 193 3.94 -5.75 1.13
N GLU A 194 4.28 -4.62 1.73
CA GLU A 194 5.59 -4.34 2.30
C GLU A 194 5.72 -4.74 3.78
N LYS A 195 4.62 -5.17 4.40
CA LYS A 195 4.60 -5.61 5.79
C LYS A 195 5.46 -6.86 5.98
N GLY A 196 6.46 -6.77 6.88
CA GLY A 196 7.33 -7.88 7.24
C GLY A 196 8.77 -7.45 7.54
N VAL A 197 9.68 -8.42 7.48
CA VAL A 197 11.10 -8.22 7.78
C VAL A 197 11.90 -8.05 6.48
N HIS A 198 12.69 -6.98 6.41
CA HIS A 198 13.58 -6.65 5.30
C HIS A 198 15.03 -6.90 5.70
N ARG A 199 15.73 -7.72 4.94
CA ARG A 199 17.12 -8.13 5.20
C ARG A 199 18.10 -7.38 4.30
N LEU A 200 19.08 -6.74 4.90
CA LEU A 200 20.22 -6.11 4.20
C LEU A 200 21.48 -6.97 4.30
N VAL A 201 22.20 -7.11 3.21
CA VAL A 201 23.54 -7.70 3.17
C VAL A 201 24.47 -6.76 2.41
N ARG A 202 25.41 -6.12 3.14
CA ARG A 202 26.39 -5.20 2.55
C ARG A 202 27.71 -5.19 3.34
N ILE A 203 28.71 -4.55 2.79
CA ILE A 203 29.89 -4.15 3.57
C ILE A 203 29.47 -2.96 4.42
N SER A 204 29.64 -3.07 5.75
CA SER A 204 29.21 -2.03 6.67
C SER A 204 30.13 -0.80 6.59
N PRO A 205 29.56 0.41 6.43
CA PRO A 205 30.35 1.65 6.52
C PRO A 205 30.81 1.95 7.96
N PHE A 206 30.26 1.27 8.96
CA PHE A 206 30.59 1.45 10.39
C PHE A 206 31.63 0.44 10.89
N ASP A 207 32.00 -0.55 10.07
CA ASP A 207 33.06 -1.53 10.37
C ASP A 207 34.38 -1.16 9.69
N SER A 208 35.36 -0.70 10.47
CA SER A 208 36.66 -0.36 9.98
C SER A 208 37.40 -1.52 9.31
N SER A 209 37.02 -2.76 9.58
CA SER A 209 37.58 -3.98 8.98
C SER A 209 36.97 -4.29 7.62
N GLY A 210 35.98 -3.53 7.14
CA GLY A 210 35.34 -3.73 5.83
C GLY A 210 34.65 -5.08 5.66
N ARG A 211 34.14 -5.67 6.75
CA ARG A 211 33.47 -6.97 6.72
C ARG A 211 32.03 -6.83 6.22
N ARG A 212 31.54 -7.91 5.63
CA ARG A 212 30.14 -8.04 5.24
C ARG A 212 29.27 -8.28 6.46
N HIS A 213 28.21 -7.46 6.61
CA HIS A 213 27.23 -7.55 7.68
C HIS A 213 25.85 -7.88 7.12
N THR A 214 25.06 -8.51 7.95
CA THR A 214 23.63 -8.75 7.70
C THR A 214 22.84 -8.01 8.78
N SER A 215 21.88 -7.19 8.36
CA SER A 215 21.03 -6.41 9.24
C SER A 215 19.57 -6.59 8.86
N PHE A 216 18.71 -6.43 9.83
CA PHE A 216 17.27 -6.58 9.67
C PHE A 216 16.56 -5.31 10.11
N ALA A 217 15.45 -5.00 9.44
CA ALA A 217 14.50 -4.01 9.86
C ALA A 217 13.09 -4.54 9.61
N SER A 218 12.18 -4.25 10.51
CA SER A 218 10.76 -4.59 10.34
C SER A 218 10.01 -3.39 9.77
N CYS A 219 9.10 -3.69 8.86
CA CYS A 219 8.10 -2.77 8.34
C CYS A 219 6.73 -3.27 8.76
N ASP A 220 5.97 -2.44 9.46
CA ASP A 220 4.57 -2.69 9.75
C ASP A 220 3.71 -1.68 9.03
N VAL A 221 2.59 -2.15 8.45
CA VAL A 221 1.68 -1.31 7.68
C VAL A 221 0.26 -1.59 8.13
N ILE A 222 -0.44 -0.52 8.51
CA ILE A 222 -1.83 -0.56 8.94
C ILE A 222 -2.64 0.52 8.22
N PRO A 223 -3.96 0.32 7.99
CA PRO A 223 -4.78 1.34 7.38
C PRO A 223 -5.00 2.52 8.33
N GLU A 224 -5.06 3.74 7.79
CA GLU A 224 -5.57 4.90 8.54
C GLU A 224 -7.10 4.89 8.48
N PHE A 225 -7.74 4.86 9.64
CA PHE A 225 -9.20 4.93 9.71
C PHE A 225 -9.67 6.36 9.93
N ASN A 226 -10.63 6.81 9.14
CA ASN A 226 -11.39 7.99 9.45
C ASN A 226 -12.33 7.69 10.63
N ASN A 227 -12.40 8.59 11.61
CA ASN A 227 -13.13 8.40 12.88
C ASN A 227 -14.62 8.00 12.72
N GLU A 228 -15.16 8.08 11.52
CA GLU A 228 -16.60 7.89 11.25
C GLU A 228 -17.00 6.41 11.06
N LYS A 229 -16.05 5.48 10.93
CA LYS A 229 -16.35 4.07 10.58
C LYS A 229 -15.93 3.03 11.63
N ILE A 230 -15.34 3.42 12.76
CA ILE A 230 -14.86 2.44 13.75
C ILE A 230 -15.60 2.67 15.06
N GLU A 231 -16.51 1.77 15.39
CA GLU A 231 -17.10 1.61 16.73
C GLU A 231 -16.11 0.98 17.74
N ILE A 232 -14.83 1.30 17.66
CA ILE A 232 -13.92 0.96 18.76
C ILE A 232 -14.06 2.06 19.79
N GLU A 233 -14.86 1.81 20.81
CA GLU A 233 -14.92 2.64 22.00
C GLU A 233 -13.64 2.39 22.82
N ILE A 234 -12.81 3.43 22.91
CA ILE A 234 -11.65 3.42 23.81
C ILE A 234 -12.13 4.03 25.13
N ASN A 235 -12.20 3.20 26.16
CA ASN A 235 -12.51 3.71 27.49
C ASN A 235 -11.37 4.63 27.97
N PRO A 236 -11.66 5.86 28.39
CA PRO A 236 -10.65 6.78 28.91
C PRO A 236 -9.84 6.22 30.09
N ASP A 237 -10.40 5.31 30.87
CA ASP A 237 -9.74 4.67 32.02
C ASP A 237 -8.68 3.63 31.58
N ASP A 238 -8.76 3.15 30.35
CA ASP A 238 -7.84 2.14 29.80
C ASP A 238 -6.60 2.77 29.14
N ILE A 239 -6.51 4.09 29.09
CA ILE A 239 -5.40 4.81 28.46
C ILE A 239 -4.70 5.75 29.44
N THR A 240 -3.37 5.81 29.33
CA THR A 240 -2.58 6.88 29.93
C THR A 240 -2.05 7.78 28.82
N VAL A 241 -2.25 9.08 28.97
CA VAL A 241 -1.77 10.11 28.05
C VAL A 241 -0.66 10.90 28.73
N ASP A 242 0.58 10.68 28.28
CA ASP A 242 1.74 11.40 28.77
C ASP A 242 2.13 12.49 27.78
N THR A 243 2.48 13.65 28.32
CA THR A 243 3.06 14.74 27.55
C THR A 243 4.57 14.76 27.75
N PHE A 244 5.33 14.94 26.69
CA PHE A 244 6.78 15.04 26.77
C PHE A 244 7.33 16.06 25.77
N ARG A 245 8.60 16.39 25.92
CA ARG A 245 9.27 17.32 25.02
C ARG A 245 9.65 16.61 23.74
N ALA A 246 9.24 17.19 22.61
CA ALA A 246 9.62 16.65 21.31
C ALA A 246 11.16 16.61 21.18
N SER A 247 11.68 15.49 20.70
CA SER A 247 13.10 15.32 20.37
C SER A 247 13.30 15.54 18.87
N GLY A 248 14.11 16.53 18.46
CA GLY A 248 14.42 16.78 17.05
C GLY A 248 15.25 18.06 16.87
N ALA A 249 15.84 18.21 15.68
CA ALA A 249 16.55 19.42 15.27
C ALA A 249 15.56 20.54 15.04
N GLY A 250 15.30 21.35 16.08
CA GLY A 250 14.41 22.50 16.01
C GLY A 250 14.79 23.57 17.05
N GLY A 251 14.44 24.82 16.74
CA GLY A 251 14.81 25.99 17.54
C GLY A 251 14.24 25.99 18.97
N GLN A 252 14.49 27.05 19.72
CA GLN A 252 14.17 27.20 21.16
C GLN A 252 12.72 26.88 21.58
N HIS A 253 11.77 26.86 20.64
CA HIS A 253 10.36 26.57 20.93
C HIS A 253 10.09 25.08 21.13
N ILE A 254 10.77 24.20 20.36
CA ILE A 254 10.59 22.74 20.42
C ILE A 254 11.14 22.15 21.72
N ASN A 255 12.20 22.76 22.27
CA ASN A 255 12.86 22.30 23.48
C ASN A 255 12.23 22.80 24.78
N LYS A 256 11.22 23.70 24.71
CA LYS A 256 10.57 24.32 25.89
C LYS A 256 9.12 23.89 26.12
N THR A 257 8.43 23.42 25.08
CA THR A 257 7.00 23.05 25.16
C THR A 257 6.83 21.53 25.09
N GLU A 258 6.05 20.99 26.02
CA GLU A 258 5.68 19.57 26.06
C GLU A 258 4.50 19.33 25.11
N SER A 259 4.74 19.46 23.80
CA SER A 259 3.72 19.28 22.76
C SER A 259 3.61 17.85 22.23
N ALA A 260 4.63 17.01 22.47
CA ALA A 260 4.61 15.62 22.08
C ALA A 260 3.71 14.79 23.02
N ILE A 261 2.97 13.86 22.44
CA ILE A 261 2.01 12.99 23.14
C ILE A 261 2.45 11.54 23.00
N ARG A 262 2.39 10.84 24.13
CA ARG A 262 2.47 9.37 24.20
C ARG A 262 1.17 8.85 24.79
N ILE A 263 0.52 7.92 24.10
CA ILE A 263 -0.66 7.22 24.59
C ILE A 263 -0.29 5.77 24.81
N THR A 264 -0.52 5.27 26.02
CA THR A 264 -0.34 3.86 26.39
C THR A 264 -1.71 3.26 26.67
N HIS A 265 -2.07 2.22 25.96
CA HIS A 265 -3.30 1.46 26.18
C HIS A 265 -2.98 0.26 27.11
N HIS A 266 -3.47 0.28 28.35
CA HIS A 266 -3.12 -0.69 29.39
C HIS A 266 -3.51 -2.14 29.05
N PRO A 267 -4.74 -2.42 28.54
CA PRO A 267 -5.17 -3.80 28.28
C PRO A 267 -4.33 -4.51 27.21
N THR A 268 -3.84 -3.79 26.20
CA THR A 268 -3.09 -4.36 25.07
C THR A 268 -1.59 -4.08 25.15
N GLY A 269 -1.15 -3.16 26.03
CA GLY A 269 0.23 -2.70 26.09
C GLY A 269 0.70 -1.88 24.87
N ILE A 270 -0.21 -1.49 23.98
CA ILE A 270 0.12 -0.69 22.80
C ILE A 270 0.51 0.72 23.23
N VAL A 271 1.66 1.17 22.71
CA VAL A 271 2.16 2.53 22.89
C VAL A 271 2.18 3.25 21.55
N VAL A 272 1.66 4.47 21.53
CA VAL A 272 1.65 5.35 20.33
C VAL A 272 2.23 6.70 20.70
N ASN A 273 3.14 7.21 19.87
CA ASN A 273 3.75 8.52 20.04
C ASN A 273 3.38 9.42 18.85
N ASN A 274 3.13 10.70 19.13
CA ASN A 274 2.99 11.72 18.08
C ASN A 274 3.59 13.06 18.52
N GLN A 275 4.46 13.64 17.67
CA GLN A 275 5.13 14.93 17.93
C GLN A 275 5.17 15.84 16.68
N ASN A 276 4.37 15.53 15.66
CA ASN A 276 4.44 16.17 14.35
C ASN A 276 3.96 17.64 14.37
N GLU A 277 2.97 17.96 15.19
CA GLU A 277 2.36 19.27 15.24
C GLU A 277 2.87 20.10 16.44
N ARG A 278 2.84 21.43 16.29
CA ARG A 278 3.13 22.35 17.41
C ARG A 278 2.01 22.39 18.46
N SER A 279 0.82 21.90 18.10
CA SER A 279 -0.36 21.86 18.94
C SER A 279 -0.45 20.50 19.64
N GLN A 280 -0.44 20.50 20.97
CA GLN A 280 -0.67 19.32 21.80
C GLN A 280 -2.02 18.64 21.50
N ILE A 281 -3.07 19.43 21.23
CA ILE A 281 -4.40 18.93 20.92
C ILE A 281 -4.38 18.12 19.60
N LYS A 282 -3.76 18.68 18.55
CA LYS A 282 -3.64 17.99 17.26
C LYS A 282 -2.79 16.71 17.35
N ASN A 283 -1.69 16.75 18.12
CA ASN A 283 -0.88 15.56 18.38
C ASN A 283 -1.67 14.48 19.13
N ARG A 284 -2.53 14.88 20.08
CA ARG A 284 -3.42 13.96 20.80
C ARG A 284 -4.45 13.31 19.89
N GLU A 285 -5.09 14.10 19.02
CA GLU A 285 -6.05 13.57 18.04
C GLU A 285 -5.39 12.60 17.07
N ALA A 286 -4.22 12.93 16.55
CA ALA A 286 -3.47 12.05 15.65
C ALA A 286 -3.01 10.76 16.36
N ALA A 287 -2.49 10.86 17.60
CA ALA A 287 -2.11 9.71 18.40
C ALA A 287 -3.32 8.81 18.72
N MET A 288 -4.49 9.40 18.98
CA MET A 288 -5.74 8.67 19.18
C MET A 288 -6.18 7.89 17.92
N LYS A 289 -6.07 8.51 16.73
CA LYS A 289 -6.31 7.82 15.46
C LYS A 289 -5.37 6.63 15.26
N MET A 290 -4.09 6.81 15.54
CA MET A 290 -3.10 5.74 15.45
C MET A 290 -3.40 4.61 16.43
N LEU A 291 -3.79 4.93 17.67
CA LEU A 291 -4.17 3.91 18.66
C LEU A 291 -5.38 3.10 18.17
N LYS A 292 -6.42 3.77 17.68
CA LYS A 292 -7.60 3.10 17.10
C LYS A 292 -7.23 2.15 15.97
N ALA A 293 -6.37 2.60 15.06
CA ALA A 293 -5.89 1.78 13.95
C ALA A 293 -5.14 0.52 14.43
N LYS A 294 -4.27 0.66 15.44
CA LYS A 294 -3.55 -0.49 16.03
C LYS A 294 -4.47 -1.46 16.76
N LEU A 295 -5.46 -0.95 17.48
CA LEU A 295 -6.44 -1.81 18.17
C LEU A 295 -7.28 -2.60 17.16
N TYR A 296 -7.70 -1.98 16.08
CA TYR A 296 -8.42 -2.65 15.00
C TYR A 296 -7.59 -3.75 14.33
N GLN A 297 -6.31 -3.47 14.05
CA GLN A 297 -5.40 -4.47 13.52
C GLN A 297 -5.29 -5.68 14.46
N LEU A 298 -5.19 -5.43 15.75
CA LEU A 298 -5.12 -6.48 16.78
C LEU A 298 -6.41 -7.32 16.80
N GLU A 299 -7.56 -6.70 16.64
CA GLU A 299 -8.85 -7.40 16.56
C GLU A 299 -8.97 -8.29 15.31
N ILE A 300 -8.50 -7.79 14.15
CA ILE A 300 -8.40 -8.60 12.92
C ILE A 300 -7.47 -9.79 13.14
N GLU A 301 -6.28 -9.57 13.71
CA GLU A 301 -5.34 -10.64 13.97
C GLU A 301 -5.87 -11.68 14.97
N GLN A 302 -6.68 -11.26 15.93
CA GLN A 302 -7.35 -12.19 16.84
C GLN A 302 -8.39 -13.03 16.11
N LYS A 303 -9.23 -12.41 15.26
CA LYS A 303 -10.21 -13.11 14.43
C LYS A 303 -9.55 -14.06 13.43
N GLU A 304 -8.44 -13.64 12.82
CA GLU A 304 -7.66 -14.50 11.92
C GLU A 304 -7.02 -15.67 12.65
N LYS A 305 -6.54 -15.48 13.89
CA LYS A 305 -6.03 -16.57 14.75
C LYS A 305 -7.10 -17.55 15.13
N GLU A 306 -8.28 -17.08 15.53
CA GLU A 306 -9.43 -17.95 15.82
C GLU A 306 -9.83 -18.78 14.60
N LEU A 307 -9.84 -18.17 13.40
CA LEU A 307 -10.10 -18.88 12.14
C LEU A 307 -8.99 -19.87 11.79
N ALA A 308 -7.74 -19.54 12.09
CA ALA A 308 -6.59 -20.41 11.85
C ALA A 308 -6.56 -21.60 12.83
N GLU A 309 -6.93 -21.40 14.10
CA GLU A 309 -7.11 -22.48 15.08
C GLU A 309 -8.22 -23.45 14.65
N ILE A 310 -9.32 -22.94 14.11
CA ILE A 310 -10.40 -23.74 13.53
C ILE A 310 -9.92 -24.50 12.28
N ARG A 311 -8.95 -23.96 11.51
CA ARG A 311 -8.41 -24.59 10.29
C ARG A 311 -7.21 -25.51 10.52
N GLY A 312 -6.59 -25.50 11.71
CA GLY A 312 -5.46 -26.35 12.06
C GLY A 312 -4.13 -25.96 11.41
N GLU A 313 -3.12 -25.67 12.25
CA GLU A 313 -1.69 -25.42 11.99
C GLU A 313 -1.30 -24.16 11.19
N GLN A 314 -0.92 -23.11 11.89
CA GLN A 314 0.08 -22.16 11.42
C GLN A 314 1.39 -22.34 12.20
N LYS A 315 2.48 -22.47 11.42
CA LYS A 315 3.85 -22.56 11.98
C LYS A 315 4.26 -21.23 12.59
N ASP A 316 4.88 -21.28 13.76
CA ASP A 316 5.47 -20.16 14.47
C ASP A 316 6.27 -19.22 13.56
N ILE A 317 6.09 -17.91 13.80
CA ILE A 317 6.87 -16.83 13.19
C ILE A 317 8.27 -16.84 13.82
N GLY A 318 9.13 -17.72 13.30
CA GLY A 318 10.55 -17.77 13.59
C GLY A 318 11.36 -17.13 12.47
N TRP A 319 12.65 -17.18 12.55
CA TRP A 319 13.68 -16.66 11.63
C TRP A 319 13.45 -16.85 10.10
N GLY A 320 12.30 -17.36 9.66
CA GLY A 320 11.89 -17.58 8.27
C GLY A 320 10.97 -16.53 7.67
N SER A 321 10.57 -15.50 8.41
CA SER A 321 9.56 -14.52 7.97
C SER A 321 10.10 -13.32 7.18
N GLN A 322 11.32 -13.42 6.63
CA GLN A 322 11.87 -12.38 5.75
C GLN A 322 11.06 -12.30 4.46
N ILE A 323 10.45 -11.16 4.19
CA ILE A 323 9.72 -10.95 2.93
C ILE A 323 10.67 -10.67 1.78
N ARG A 324 11.75 -9.87 2.04
CA ARG A 324 12.67 -9.44 0.97
C ARG A 324 14.10 -9.31 1.48
N SER A 325 15.06 -9.72 0.63
CA SER A 325 16.49 -9.56 0.87
C SER A 325 17.09 -8.59 -0.13
N TYR A 326 17.92 -7.68 0.37
CA TYR A 326 18.65 -6.66 -0.37
C TYR A 326 20.15 -6.95 -0.22
N VAL A 327 20.78 -7.42 -1.28
CA VAL A 327 22.20 -7.81 -1.30
C VAL A 327 22.96 -6.81 -2.15
N PHE A 328 23.92 -6.12 -1.54
CA PHE A 328 24.82 -5.18 -2.21
C PHE A 328 26.21 -5.77 -2.47
N HIS A 329 26.57 -6.82 -1.73
CA HIS A 329 27.86 -7.46 -1.84
C HIS A 329 27.78 -8.95 -1.45
N PRO A 330 28.42 -9.90 -2.18
CA PRO A 330 29.37 -9.73 -3.29
C PRO A 330 28.72 -9.51 -4.67
N TYR A 331 27.43 -9.61 -4.77
CA TYR A 331 26.64 -9.34 -5.97
C TYR A 331 25.47 -8.42 -5.61
N SER A 332 24.93 -7.74 -6.60
CA SER A 332 23.77 -6.87 -6.42
C SER A 332 22.48 -7.63 -6.75
N MET A 333 21.57 -7.75 -5.79
CA MET A 333 20.27 -8.42 -5.98
C MET A 333 19.26 -7.98 -4.91
N VAL A 334 18.05 -7.72 -5.32
CA VAL A 334 16.88 -7.66 -4.43
C VAL A 334 15.97 -8.82 -4.80
N LYS A 335 15.56 -9.61 -3.81
CA LYS A 335 14.68 -10.76 -4.01
C LYS A 335 13.58 -10.79 -2.96
N ASP A 336 12.32 -10.88 -3.43
CA ASP A 336 11.17 -11.17 -2.59
C ASP A 336 10.99 -12.69 -2.47
N HIS A 337 11.01 -13.18 -1.24
CA HIS A 337 10.95 -14.62 -0.97
C HIS A 337 9.54 -15.19 -1.07
N ARG A 338 8.51 -14.35 -1.08
CA ARG A 338 7.10 -14.77 -1.18
C ARG A 338 6.70 -15.08 -2.62
N THR A 339 7.21 -14.29 -3.56
CA THR A 339 6.86 -14.36 -4.98
C THR A 339 7.98 -14.86 -5.87
N ASN A 340 9.21 -14.88 -5.36
CA ASN A 340 10.45 -15.09 -6.11
C ASN A 340 10.77 -14.00 -7.14
N GLU A 341 10.06 -12.86 -7.11
CA GLU A 341 10.43 -11.70 -7.92
C GLU A 341 11.81 -11.19 -7.52
N GLU A 342 12.69 -10.94 -8.49
CA GLU A 342 14.06 -10.51 -8.24
C GLU A 342 14.59 -9.54 -9.29
N THR A 343 15.46 -8.65 -8.87
CA THR A 343 16.17 -7.70 -9.76
C THR A 343 17.60 -7.50 -9.32
N GLY A 344 18.51 -7.33 -10.29
CA GLY A 344 19.89 -6.94 -10.04
C GLY A 344 20.10 -5.44 -9.80
N ASN A 345 19.09 -4.60 -10.10
CA ASN A 345 19.19 -3.15 -9.97
C ASN A 345 18.79 -2.68 -8.56
N VAL A 346 19.65 -2.96 -7.58
CA VAL A 346 19.42 -2.60 -6.18
C VAL A 346 19.27 -1.08 -6.00
N ASN A 347 19.99 -0.27 -6.76
CA ASN A 347 19.92 1.19 -6.65
C ASN A 347 18.56 1.74 -7.08
N ALA A 348 17.97 1.22 -8.15
CA ALA A 348 16.64 1.62 -8.59
C ALA A 348 15.59 1.27 -7.51
N VAL A 349 15.70 0.08 -6.90
CA VAL A 349 14.81 -0.31 -5.79
C VAL A 349 14.96 0.65 -4.61
N MET A 350 16.19 1.00 -4.21
CA MET A 350 16.43 1.96 -3.12
C MET A 350 15.99 3.39 -3.47
N ASP A 351 15.87 3.72 -4.75
CA ASP A 351 15.25 4.96 -5.25
C ASP A 351 13.74 4.86 -5.46
N GLY A 352 13.10 3.80 -4.92
CA GLY A 352 11.66 3.66 -4.85
C GLY A 352 11.02 2.85 -5.99
N GLU A 353 11.78 2.12 -6.80
CA GLU A 353 11.22 1.21 -7.82
C GLU A 353 10.85 -0.15 -7.21
N ILE A 354 9.88 -0.13 -6.29
CA ILE A 354 9.40 -1.34 -5.59
C ILE A 354 8.10 -1.89 -6.15
N GLU A 355 7.49 -1.21 -7.12
CA GLU A 355 6.22 -1.60 -7.76
C GLU A 355 6.19 -3.05 -8.22
N PRO A 356 7.21 -3.59 -8.94
CA PRO A 356 7.16 -4.97 -9.42
C PRO A 356 7.00 -6.00 -8.28
N PHE A 357 7.61 -5.74 -7.11
CA PHE A 357 7.48 -6.62 -5.94
C PHE A 357 6.09 -6.53 -5.32
N ILE A 358 5.53 -5.31 -5.23
CA ILE A 358 4.17 -5.07 -4.72
C ILE A 358 3.16 -5.79 -5.61
N GLU A 359 3.21 -5.57 -6.93
CA GLU A 359 2.32 -6.22 -7.89
C GLU A 359 2.42 -7.74 -7.86
N ALA A 360 3.65 -8.28 -7.87
CA ALA A 360 3.86 -9.72 -7.81
C ALA A 360 3.24 -10.32 -6.54
N TYR A 361 3.37 -9.64 -5.40
CA TYR A 361 2.74 -10.08 -4.16
C TYR A 361 1.21 -10.00 -4.22
N LEU A 362 0.65 -8.86 -4.65
CA LEU A 362 -0.80 -8.69 -4.77
C LEU A 362 -1.41 -9.75 -5.72
N ARG A 363 -0.79 -10.01 -6.87
CA ARG A 363 -1.21 -11.09 -7.79
C ARG A 363 -1.14 -12.47 -7.16
N SER A 364 -0.22 -12.72 -6.24
CA SER A 364 -0.12 -14.00 -5.54
C SER A 364 -1.28 -14.26 -4.59
N LEU A 365 -1.99 -13.20 -4.14
CA LEU A 365 -3.16 -13.30 -3.27
C LEU A 365 -4.45 -13.68 -4.00
N MET A 366 -4.49 -13.55 -5.33
CA MET A 366 -5.66 -13.92 -6.16
C MET A 366 -5.77 -15.42 -6.47
N LYS A 367 -4.91 -16.26 -5.92
CA LYS A 367 -4.91 -17.70 -6.21
C LYS A 367 -5.82 -18.47 -5.29
#